data_90b3054f2d539a7fb55235c7aa4ff62b
#
_entry.id   90b3054f2d539a7fb55235c7aa4ff62b
#
_cell.length_a   1.000
_cell.length_b   1.000
_cell.length_c   1.000
_cell.angle_alpha   90.00
_cell.angle_beta   90.00
_cell.angle_gamma   90.00
#
_symmetry.space_group_name_H-M   'P 1'
#
loop_
_entity.id
_entity.type
_entity.pdbx_description
1 polymer ?
#
loop_
_entity_poly.entity_id
_entity_poly.type
_entity_poly.pdbx_seq_one_letter_code
_entity_poly.pdbx_strand_id
1 'polypeptide(L)'
;RWGPEDITKKKDQAVIDNELVNQINDYYLNHTIDEVVKQFNVSRSTVIRYTDNKRIKLSDEELRERNYNHVKTYRQKIKERAVEYKGGECFKCGYSKCIRALEFHHNDPKEKDFHLSSYKVLSWDKIKIELDKCILVCSNCHKEIHFELDKERITDTLIKYQ
;
A
#
# COMPACT_ATOMS: atom_id res chain seq x y z
N ARG A 1 18.17 -44.59 -0.99
CA ARG A 1 19.48 -44.45 -0.32
C ARG A 1 19.89 -42.98 -0.42
N TRP A 2 19.67 -42.20 0.63
CA TRP A 2 20.19 -40.88 0.79
C TRP A 2 21.49 -41.02 1.57
N GLY A 3 22.61 -40.69 0.96
CA GLY A 3 23.93 -40.69 1.60
C GLY A 3 24.07 -39.50 2.53
N PRO A 4 24.84 -39.61 3.62
CA PRO A 4 25.05 -38.53 4.60
C PRO A 4 26.28 -37.68 4.25
N GLU A 5 26.25 -36.97 3.10
CA GLU A 5 27.33 -36.06 2.73
C GLU A 5 26.73 -34.86 2.00
N ASP A 6 26.26 -33.88 2.74
CA ASP A 6 26.31 -32.45 2.33
C ASP A 6 25.82 -31.46 3.43
N ILE A 7 26.22 -31.67 4.68
CA ILE A 7 25.91 -30.73 5.77
C ILE A 7 27.18 -30.03 6.25
N THR A 8 28.04 -29.55 5.37
CA THR A 8 29.16 -28.70 5.80
C THR A 8 29.61 -27.75 4.70
N LYS A 9 28.73 -26.91 4.21
CA LYS A 9 29.14 -25.58 3.72
C LYS A 9 28.51 -24.54 4.60
N LYS A 10 29.00 -24.42 5.85
CA LYS A 10 28.98 -23.15 6.56
C LYS A 10 29.76 -22.20 5.66
N LYS A 11 29.07 -21.30 4.96
CA LYS A 11 29.71 -20.15 4.33
C LYS A 11 30.53 -19.47 5.41
N ASP A 12 31.84 -19.39 5.23
CA ASP A 12 32.73 -18.61 6.07
C ASP A 12 32.15 -17.21 6.20
N GLN A 13 31.56 -16.94 7.35
CA GLN A 13 31.01 -15.62 7.65
C GLN A 13 32.24 -14.76 7.89
N ALA A 14 32.53 -13.84 6.97
CA ALA A 14 33.58 -12.86 7.14
C ALA A 14 33.43 -12.23 8.52
N VAL A 15 34.39 -12.46 9.40
CA VAL A 15 34.46 -11.83 10.71
C VAL A 15 34.72 -10.36 10.45
N ILE A 16 33.74 -9.52 10.72
CA ILE A 16 33.89 -8.07 10.57
C ILE A 16 34.79 -7.58 11.68
N ASP A 17 35.73 -6.71 11.33
CA ASP A 17 36.64 -6.07 12.25
C ASP A 17 35.89 -5.29 13.34
N ASN A 18 36.36 -5.33 14.56
CA ASN A 18 35.77 -4.64 15.70
C ASN A 18 35.72 -3.13 15.51
N GLU A 19 36.68 -2.55 14.81
CA GLU A 19 36.66 -1.12 14.46
C GLU A 19 35.49 -0.77 13.55
N LEU A 20 35.22 -1.57 12.52
CA LEU A 20 34.08 -1.39 11.61
C LEU A 20 32.75 -1.58 12.38
N VAL A 21 32.71 -2.51 13.33
CA VAL A 21 31.51 -2.70 14.19
C VAL A 21 31.24 -1.45 15.03
N ASN A 22 32.26 -0.82 15.59
CA ASN A 22 32.11 0.43 16.35
C ASN A 22 31.62 1.57 15.48
N GLN A 23 32.21 1.75 14.29
CA GLN A 23 31.77 2.76 13.33
C GLN A 23 30.32 2.56 12.88
N ILE A 24 29.91 1.32 12.64
CA ILE A 24 28.52 0.97 12.31
C ILE A 24 27.58 1.33 13.47
N ASN A 25 27.96 1.01 14.71
CA ASN A 25 27.17 1.32 15.90
C ASN A 25 26.99 2.82 16.09
N ASP A 26 28.06 3.60 15.99
CA ASP A 26 28.02 5.07 16.14
C ASP A 26 27.17 5.72 15.05
N TYR A 27 27.33 5.30 13.82
CA TYR A 27 26.55 5.82 12.70
C TYR A 27 25.05 5.43 12.82
N TYR A 28 24.77 4.21 13.28
CA TYR A 28 23.42 3.70 13.46
C TYR A 28 22.61 4.45 14.54
N LEU A 29 23.26 5.13 15.46
CA LEU A 29 22.56 5.94 16.47
C LEU A 29 21.64 7.00 15.85
N ASN A 30 22.03 7.54 14.68
CA ASN A 30 21.34 8.65 14.03
C ASN A 30 20.81 8.33 12.62
N HIS A 31 21.00 7.09 12.14
CA HIS A 31 20.69 6.71 10.76
C HIS A 31 19.86 5.43 10.69
N THR A 32 19.14 5.26 9.61
CA THR A 32 18.35 4.05 9.35
C THR A 32 19.25 2.87 8.94
N ILE A 33 18.75 1.64 9.08
CA ILE A 33 19.49 0.45 8.63
C ILE A 33 19.88 0.56 7.15
N ASP A 34 19.00 1.11 6.30
CA ASP A 34 19.26 1.20 4.87
C ASP A 34 20.37 2.21 4.54
N GLU A 35 20.49 3.28 5.32
CA GLU A 35 21.59 4.23 5.22
C GLU A 35 22.90 3.60 5.67
N VAL A 36 22.90 2.84 6.78
CA VAL A 36 24.08 2.10 7.26
C VAL A 36 24.52 1.07 6.23
N VAL A 37 23.60 0.29 5.66
CA VAL A 37 23.87 -0.69 4.59
C VAL A 37 24.57 -0.01 3.42
N LYS A 38 24.07 1.14 3.00
CA LYS A 38 24.62 1.91 1.89
C LYS A 38 25.99 2.52 2.20
N GLN A 39 26.14 3.07 3.42
CA GLN A 39 27.37 3.75 3.85
C GLN A 39 28.55 2.79 4.00
N PHE A 40 28.31 1.64 4.64
CA PHE A 40 29.37 0.68 4.99
C PHE A 40 29.44 -0.52 4.04
N ASN A 41 28.58 -0.57 3.01
CA ASN A 41 28.48 -1.69 2.06
C ASN A 41 28.37 -3.06 2.73
N VAL A 42 27.59 -3.15 3.79
CA VAL A 42 27.34 -4.38 4.57
C VAL A 42 25.92 -4.87 4.35
N SER A 43 25.66 -6.15 4.62
CA SER A 43 24.30 -6.67 4.51
C SER A 43 23.41 -6.17 5.65
N ARG A 44 22.09 -6.08 5.41
CA ARG A 44 21.10 -5.72 6.43
C ARG A 44 21.16 -6.65 7.66
N SER A 45 21.37 -7.95 7.44
CA SER A 45 21.55 -8.94 8.52
C SER A 45 22.82 -8.70 9.32
N THR A 46 23.87 -8.19 8.68
CA THR A 46 25.12 -7.78 9.36
C THR A 46 24.85 -6.59 10.29
N VAL A 47 24.19 -5.54 9.80
CA VAL A 47 23.82 -4.39 10.64
C VAL A 47 23.00 -4.84 11.84
N ILE A 48 21.97 -5.65 11.65
CA ILE A 48 21.09 -6.15 12.73
C ILE A 48 21.89 -6.98 13.75
N ARG A 49 22.87 -7.75 13.29
CA ARG A 49 23.70 -8.61 14.17
C ARG A 49 24.62 -7.82 15.08
N TYR A 50 25.24 -6.77 14.57
CA TYR A 50 26.29 -6.03 15.27
C TYR A 50 25.81 -4.73 15.92
N THR A 51 24.61 -4.26 15.58
CA THR A 51 23.98 -3.16 16.30
C THR A 51 23.13 -3.74 17.43
N ASP A 52 23.55 -3.57 18.66
CA ASP A 52 22.93 -4.09 19.92
C ASP A 52 21.50 -3.57 20.13
N ASN A 53 20.58 -3.72 19.18
CA ASN A 53 19.17 -3.32 19.29
C ASN A 53 18.89 -1.96 19.97
N LYS A 54 19.91 -1.11 20.09
CA LYS A 54 19.78 0.27 20.56
C LYS A 54 19.15 1.13 19.47
N ARG A 55 18.04 0.63 18.90
CA ARG A 55 17.18 1.50 18.12
C ARG A 55 16.81 2.69 18.99
N ILE A 56 17.03 3.87 18.48
CA ILE A 56 16.32 5.05 18.97
C ILE A 56 14.85 4.65 18.97
N LYS A 57 14.30 4.37 20.15
CA LYS A 57 12.88 4.09 20.27
C LYS A 57 12.22 5.41 19.95
N LEU A 58 11.62 5.50 18.77
CA LEU A 58 10.75 6.60 18.44
C LEU A 58 9.70 6.73 19.56
N SER A 59 9.41 7.94 19.97
CA SER A 59 8.29 8.19 20.87
C SER A 59 7.00 7.65 20.23
N ASP A 60 6.02 7.36 21.06
CA ASP A 60 4.71 6.90 20.57
C ASP A 60 4.09 7.87 19.57
N GLU A 61 4.37 9.16 19.71
CA GLU A 61 3.88 10.21 18.83
C GLU A 61 4.58 10.18 17.47
N GLU A 62 5.89 10.09 17.43
CA GLU A 62 6.68 9.92 16.19
C GLU A 62 6.31 8.63 15.45
N LEU A 63 6.04 7.56 16.20
CA LEU A 63 5.61 6.28 15.63
C LEU A 63 4.22 6.39 14.99
N ARG A 64 3.28 7.09 15.64
CA ARG A 64 1.94 7.37 15.13
C ARG A 64 2.00 8.21 13.86
N GLU A 65 2.78 9.28 13.87
CA GLU A 65 2.95 10.15 12.70
C GLU A 65 3.58 9.40 11.52
N ARG A 66 4.63 8.64 11.77
CA ARG A 66 5.26 7.80 10.74
C ARG A 66 4.27 6.80 10.13
N ASN A 67 3.48 6.12 10.97
CA ASN A 67 2.49 5.16 10.53
C ASN A 67 1.37 5.84 9.74
N TYR A 68 0.90 7.01 10.19
CA TYR A 68 -0.09 7.82 9.47
C TYR A 68 0.42 8.22 8.08
N ASN A 69 1.63 8.74 7.99
CA ASN A 69 2.24 9.15 6.73
C ASN A 69 2.48 7.96 5.79
N HIS A 70 2.90 6.82 6.33
CA HIS A 70 3.04 5.58 5.56
C HIS A 70 1.70 5.13 4.95
N VAL A 71 0.65 5.06 5.76
CA VAL A 71 -0.70 4.67 5.31
C VAL A 71 -1.25 5.66 4.28
N LYS A 72 -1.08 6.96 4.52
CA LYS A 72 -1.51 8.03 3.59
C LYS A 72 -0.84 7.89 2.22
N THR A 73 0.49 7.73 2.22
CA THR A 73 1.28 7.58 0.98
C THR A 73 0.90 6.28 0.25
N TYR A 74 0.75 5.19 0.99
CA TYR A 74 0.33 3.91 0.42
C TYR A 74 -1.05 4.02 -0.26
N ARG A 75 -2.03 4.61 0.40
CA ARG A 75 -3.37 4.82 -0.15
C ARG A 75 -3.35 5.66 -1.43
N GLN A 76 -2.54 6.72 -1.43
CA GLN A 76 -2.40 7.56 -2.62
C GLN A 76 -1.82 6.77 -3.80
N LYS A 77 -0.74 6.03 -3.59
CA LYS A 77 -0.12 5.18 -4.64
C LYS A 77 -1.09 4.13 -5.19
N ILE A 78 -1.87 3.49 -4.32
CA ILE A 78 -2.88 2.53 -4.77
C ILE A 78 -3.97 3.22 -5.59
N LYS A 79 -4.46 4.39 -5.16
CA LYS A 79 -5.46 5.15 -5.92
C LYS A 79 -4.93 5.56 -7.29
N GLU A 80 -3.71 6.08 -7.37
CA GLU A 80 -3.07 6.45 -8.64
C GLU A 80 -3.01 5.25 -9.59
N ARG A 81 -2.51 4.12 -9.10
CA ARG A 81 -2.43 2.88 -9.87
C ARG A 81 -3.80 2.35 -10.30
N ALA A 82 -4.82 2.46 -9.45
CA ALA A 82 -6.18 2.03 -9.75
C ALA A 82 -6.85 2.92 -10.80
N VAL A 83 -6.63 4.24 -10.73
CA VAL A 83 -7.12 5.20 -11.73
C VAL A 83 -6.45 4.93 -13.08
N GLU A 84 -5.14 4.73 -13.12
CA GLU A 84 -4.40 4.36 -14.33
C GLU A 84 -4.93 3.05 -14.94
N TYR A 85 -5.15 2.04 -14.12
CA TYR A 85 -5.71 0.74 -14.53
C TYR A 85 -7.09 0.88 -15.19
N LYS A 86 -7.90 1.83 -14.76
CA LYS A 86 -9.24 2.13 -15.29
C LYS A 86 -9.25 3.18 -16.40
N GLY A 87 -8.09 3.49 -16.99
CA GLY A 87 -7.96 4.38 -18.14
C GLY A 87 -7.71 5.86 -17.83
N GLY A 88 -7.63 6.25 -16.55
CA GLY A 88 -7.18 7.58 -16.13
C GLY A 88 -8.21 8.71 -16.24
N GLU A 89 -9.40 8.46 -16.80
CA GLU A 89 -10.42 9.47 -17.05
C GLU A 89 -11.83 9.03 -16.68
N CYS A 90 -12.72 9.97 -16.49
CA CYS A 90 -14.13 9.71 -16.22
C CYS A 90 -14.80 9.06 -17.43
N PHE A 91 -15.38 7.89 -17.25
CA PHE A 91 -16.10 7.14 -18.28
C PHE A 91 -17.26 7.93 -18.91
N LYS A 92 -17.96 8.79 -18.13
CA LYS A 92 -19.12 9.57 -18.63
C LYS A 92 -18.72 10.86 -19.37
N CYS A 93 -17.73 11.62 -18.86
CA CYS A 93 -17.44 12.96 -19.39
C CYS A 93 -15.97 13.22 -19.76
N GLY A 94 -15.08 12.21 -19.67
CA GLY A 94 -13.67 12.34 -20.03
C GLY A 94 -12.83 13.20 -19.06
N TYR A 95 -13.35 13.57 -17.89
CA TYR A 95 -12.62 14.38 -16.93
C TYR A 95 -11.40 13.61 -16.39
N SER A 96 -10.20 14.23 -16.48
CA SER A 96 -8.93 13.60 -16.07
C SER A 96 -7.98 14.52 -15.28
N LYS A 97 -8.41 15.79 -15.01
CA LYS A 97 -7.51 16.82 -14.47
C LYS A 97 -7.04 16.56 -13.04
N CYS A 98 -7.81 15.86 -12.21
CA CYS A 98 -7.50 15.62 -10.82
C CYS A 98 -7.85 14.19 -10.39
N ILE A 99 -6.84 13.39 -10.06
CA ILE A 99 -7.00 12.00 -9.61
C ILE A 99 -7.89 11.90 -8.37
N ARG A 100 -7.87 12.90 -7.49
CA ARG A 100 -8.69 12.90 -6.27
C ARG A 100 -10.18 13.05 -6.56
N ALA A 101 -10.53 13.69 -7.66
CA ALA A 101 -11.93 13.87 -8.11
C ALA A 101 -12.45 12.67 -8.90
N LEU A 102 -11.63 11.67 -9.18
CA LEU A 102 -12.03 10.43 -9.82
C LEU A 102 -12.39 9.39 -8.75
N GLU A 103 -13.52 8.73 -8.93
CA GLU A 103 -14.12 7.78 -8.00
C GLU A 103 -14.50 6.49 -8.71
N PHE A 104 -14.53 5.37 -8.00
CA PHE A 104 -14.91 4.07 -8.53
C PHE A 104 -16.38 3.81 -8.17
N HIS A 105 -17.21 3.66 -9.18
CA HIS A 105 -18.63 3.33 -9.03
C HIS A 105 -18.86 1.87 -9.42
N HIS A 106 -19.43 1.06 -8.51
CA HIS A 106 -19.79 -0.34 -8.80
C HIS A 106 -20.99 -0.40 -9.74
N ASN A 107 -20.88 -1.19 -10.80
CA ASN A 107 -21.99 -1.40 -11.73
C ASN A 107 -23.18 -2.07 -11.04
N ASP A 108 -22.94 -3.03 -10.15
CA ASP A 108 -23.93 -3.61 -9.26
C ASP A 108 -23.47 -3.44 -7.79
N PRO A 109 -24.23 -2.68 -6.96
CA PRO A 109 -23.92 -2.52 -5.55
C PRO A 109 -23.89 -3.83 -4.75
N LYS A 110 -24.57 -4.88 -5.22
CA LYS A 110 -24.63 -6.20 -4.56
C LYS A 110 -23.35 -7.01 -4.73
N GLU A 111 -22.59 -6.74 -5.79
CA GLU A 111 -21.32 -7.42 -6.08
C GLU A 111 -20.11 -6.81 -5.36
N LYS A 112 -20.34 -5.80 -4.52
CA LYS A 112 -19.30 -5.12 -3.80
C LYS A 112 -18.76 -5.98 -2.65
N ASP A 113 -17.51 -6.44 -2.77
CA ASP A 113 -16.86 -7.24 -1.73
C ASP A 113 -16.28 -6.35 -0.61
N PHE A 114 -15.71 -5.19 -0.96
CA PHE A 114 -15.14 -4.24 -0.01
C PHE A 114 -15.10 -2.80 -0.52
N HIS A 115 -14.95 -1.86 0.40
CA HIS A 115 -14.72 -0.47 0.02
C HIS A 115 -13.28 -0.27 -0.45
N LEU A 116 -13.08 0.16 -1.70
CA LEU A 116 -11.77 0.51 -2.23
C LEU A 116 -11.06 1.60 -1.40
N SER A 117 -11.80 2.40 -0.64
CA SER A 117 -11.25 3.39 0.30
C SER A 117 -10.71 2.79 1.61
N SER A 118 -11.13 1.59 1.98
CA SER A 118 -10.69 0.91 3.20
C SER A 118 -9.52 -0.04 2.95
N TYR A 119 -8.53 0.40 2.18
CA TYR A 119 -7.32 -0.36 1.83
C TYR A 119 -6.60 -0.92 3.06
N LYS A 120 -7.14 -1.99 3.61
CA LYS A 120 -6.34 -2.95 4.36
C LYS A 120 -5.39 -3.56 3.34
N VAL A 121 -4.20 -3.94 3.76
CA VAL A 121 -3.12 -4.48 2.92
C VAL A 121 -3.63 -5.62 2.02
N LEU A 122 -4.31 -5.26 0.94
CA LEU A 122 -4.81 -6.19 -0.06
C LEU A 122 -3.77 -6.33 -1.17
N SER A 123 -3.59 -7.54 -1.67
CA SER A 123 -2.76 -7.74 -2.85
C SER A 123 -3.37 -7.01 -4.05
N TRP A 124 -2.52 -6.55 -4.96
CA TRP A 124 -2.95 -5.86 -6.17
C TRP A 124 -3.95 -6.67 -7.00
N ASP A 125 -3.80 -8.00 -7.02
CA ASP A 125 -4.70 -8.88 -7.78
C ASP A 125 -6.12 -8.87 -7.22
N LYS A 126 -6.28 -8.83 -5.90
CA LYS A 126 -7.59 -8.66 -5.25
C LYS A 126 -8.20 -7.30 -5.55
N ILE A 127 -7.37 -6.25 -5.58
CA ILE A 127 -7.83 -4.90 -5.93
C ILE A 127 -8.30 -4.86 -7.39
N LYS A 128 -7.59 -5.48 -8.33
CA LYS A 128 -8.01 -5.57 -9.75
C LYS A 128 -9.39 -6.22 -9.91
N ILE A 129 -9.60 -7.37 -9.26
CA ILE A 129 -10.88 -8.08 -9.31
C ILE A 129 -12.05 -7.16 -8.90
N GLU A 130 -11.84 -6.34 -7.86
CA GLU A 130 -12.88 -5.39 -7.43
C GLU A 130 -13.00 -4.20 -8.40
N LEU A 131 -11.89 -3.70 -8.95
CA LEU A 131 -11.90 -2.63 -9.95
C LEU A 131 -12.61 -3.04 -11.23
N ASP A 132 -12.56 -4.30 -11.63
CA ASP A 132 -13.22 -4.81 -12.83
C ASP A 132 -14.75 -4.73 -12.71
N LYS A 133 -15.30 -4.74 -11.49
CA LYS A 133 -16.72 -4.52 -11.20
C LYS A 133 -17.12 -3.05 -11.22
N CYS A 134 -16.16 -2.13 -11.36
CA CYS A 134 -16.37 -0.69 -11.25
C CYS A 134 -16.13 0.02 -12.58
N ILE A 135 -16.81 1.15 -12.76
CA ILE A 135 -16.43 2.19 -13.71
C ILE A 135 -15.72 3.33 -12.98
N LEU A 136 -14.81 4.03 -13.68
CA LEU A 136 -14.17 5.23 -13.17
C LEU A 136 -14.99 6.45 -13.57
N VAL A 137 -15.42 7.25 -12.62
CA VAL A 137 -16.23 8.44 -12.86
C VAL A 137 -15.71 9.62 -12.04
N CYS A 138 -15.95 10.85 -12.48
CA CYS A 138 -15.67 12.01 -11.64
C CYS A 138 -16.77 12.19 -10.58
N SER A 139 -16.46 12.93 -9.51
CA SER A 139 -17.37 13.15 -8.39
C SER A 139 -18.74 13.73 -8.81
N ASN A 140 -18.80 14.55 -9.87
CA ASN A 140 -20.06 15.07 -10.39
C ASN A 140 -20.89 13.97 -11.05
N CYS A 141 -20.30 13.25 -12.03
CA CYS A 141 -20.96 12.15 -12.70
C CYS A 141 -21.36 11.03 -11.71
N HIS A 142 -20.56 10.81 -10.67
CA HIS A 142 -20.89 9.83 -9.63
C HIS A 142 -22.16 10.21 -8.86
N LYS A 143 -22.32 11.48 -8.51
CA LYS A 143 -23.54 11.99 -7.87
C LYS A 143 -24.75 11.94 -8.79
N GLU A 144 -24.57 12.25 -10.08
CA GLU A 144 -25.63 12.15 -11.08
C GLU A 144 -26.14 10.71 -11.22
N ILE A 145 -25.23 9.72 -11.28
CA ILE A 145 -25.61 8.30 -11.33
C ILE A 145 -26.45 7.92 -10.11
N HIS A 146 -26.01 8.29 -8.91
CA HIS A 146 -26.77 7.98 -7.70
C HIS A 146 -28.12 8.65 -7.67
N PHE A 147 -28.23 9.89 -8.13
CA PHE A 147 -29.48 10.61 -8.23
C PHE A 147 -30.47 9.94 -9.19
N GLU A 148 -30.00 9.46 -10.34
CA GLU A 148 -30.81 8.71 -11.30
C GLU A 148 -31.32 7.40 -10.69
N LEU A 149 -30.43 6.62 -10.03
CA LEU A 149 -30.80 5.37 -9.37
C LEU A 149 -31.80 5.56 -8.22
N ASP A 150 -31.70 6.66 -7.48
CA ASP A 150 -32.64 6.96 -6.40
C ASP A 150 -34.03 7.33 -6.96
N LYS A 151 -34.11 8.05 -8.09
CA LYS A 151 -35.38 8.30 -8.79
C LYS A 151 -36.07 7.03 -9.23
N GLU A 152 -35.34 6.09 -9.83
CA GLU A 152 -35.86 4.79 -10.25
C GLU A 152 -36.44 4.00 -9.07
N ARG A 153 -35.70 3.93 -7.94
CA ARG A 153 -36.17 3.28 -6.71
C ARG A 153 -37.44 3.89 -6.14
N ILE A 154 -37.56 5.23 -6.16
CA ILE A 154 -38.76 5.93 -5.71
C ILE A 154 -39.94 5.59 -6.62
N THR A 155 -39.77 5.61 -7.94
CA THR A 155 -40.80 5.28 -8.90
C THR A 155 -41.29 3.84 -8.74
N ASP A 156 -40.36 2.87 -8.60
CA ASP A 156 -40.70 1.47 -8.39
C ASP A 156 -41.47 1.25 -7.07
N THR A 157 -41.15 2.02 -6.05
CA THR A 157 -41.83 1.97 -4.76
C THR A 157 -43.27 2.50 -4.88
N LEU A 158 -43.47 3.63 -5.57
CA LEU A 158 -44.81 4.22 -5.77
C LEU A 158 -45.70 3.31 -6.58
N ILE A 159 -45.18 2.60 -7.59
CA ILE A 159 -45.96 1.65 -8.43
C ILE A 159 -46.43 0.45 -7.58
N LYS A 160 -45.66 0.01 -6.60
CA LYS A 160 -46.03 -1.13 -5.73
C LYS A 160 -47.17 -0.82 -4.73
N TYR A 161 -47.44 0.45 -4.47
CA TYR A 161 -48.47 0.88 -3.52
C TYR A 161 -49.73 1.45 -4.23
N GLN A 162 -49.81 1.38 -5.56
CA GLN A 162 -51.02 1.61 -6.36
C GLN A 162 -51.74 0.29 -6.67
#